data_bb241929d2ad9e324c210bed77c69757
#
_entry.id   bb241929d2ad9e324c210bed77c69757
#
_cell.length_a   1.000
_cell.length_b   1.000
_cell.length_c   1.000
_cell.angle_alpha   90.00
_cell.angle_beta   90.00
_cell.angle_gamma   90.00
#
_symmetry.space_group_name_H-M   'P 1'
#
loop_
_entity.id
_entity.type
_entity.pdbx_description
1 polymer ?
#
loop_
_entity_poly.entity_id
_entity_poly.type
_entity_poly.pdbx_seq_one_letter_code
_entity_poly.pdbx_strand_id
1 'polypeptide(L)'
;MAHYIDWSTRIYSIYLKYIAPEDIFPYSIDEVFMDVTNYLDTYRMTARELTQTILLDILNTTGITAAAGMGSNLYLAKVAMDIVSKHIRADRHGVRIAKLTEESYRRLLWAHRPLTDFWRVGKGYAGKLEANGLYTMGDIARCSIGKPTDYHNEELLYKLFGVNAEILIDHAWGWEPCTIADVKAYKPENKSIVSGQVLQCPYDFDKARLVVREMADALALDLVDKRLVTNQLVLTVGYDRENLDDPGRRQNYHGPVTTDRYGRSIPKHAVGTENFTYTSSANDLQKAAATLYDRIVDKNLLIRRLGISANKLLDEAEAPNGHEAEQMDLFTDYSVREQQEQAGEAAHARERKLQEAMLGIKKRYGKNAILKGM
;
A
#
# COMPACT_ATOMS: atom_id res chain seq x y z
N MET A 1 -10.74 -4.54 11.79
CA MET A 1 -9.47 -3.79 11.67
C MET A 1 -9.06 -3.14 13.01
N ALA A 2 -9.92 -2.32 13.66
CA ALA A 2 -9.58 -1.66 14.93
C ALA A 2 -9.04 -2.62 16.02
N HIS A 3 -9.69 -3.77 16.20
CA HIS A 3 -9.24 -4.82 17.12
C HIS A 3 -7.80 -5.32 16.83
N TYR A 4 -7.47 -5.52 15.56
CA TYR A 4 -6.10 -5.93 15.19
C TYR A 4 -5.06 -4.84 15.45
N ILE A 5 -5.42 -3.58 15.21
CA ILE A 5 -4.55 -2.43 15.51
C ILE A 5 -4.30 -2.34 17.03
N ASP A 6 -5.32 -2.54 17.85
CA ASP A 6 -5.18 -2.54 19.33
C ASP A 6 -4.19 -3.62 19.78
N TRP A 7 -4.32 -4.85 19.29
CA TRP A 7 -3.39 -5.93 19.61
C TRP A 7 -1.97 -5.66 19.09
N SER A 8 -1.84 -5.14 17.86
CA SER A 8 -0.54 -4.73 17.31
C SER A 8 0.14 -3.66 18.18
N THR A 9 -0.62 -2.66 18.64
CA THR A 9 -0.11 -1.62 19.54
C THR A 9 0.32 -2.17 20.89
N ARG A 10 -0.42 -3.13 21.46
CA ARG A 10 -0.03 -3.81 22.71
C ARG A 10 1.27 -4.58 22.54
N ILE A 11 1.42 -5.31 21.43
CA ILE A 11 2.66 -6.04 21.14
C ILE A 11 3.81 -5.04 20.91
N TYR A 12 3.58 -3.96 20.20
CA TYR A 12 4.58 -2.90 20.01
C TYR A 12 5.06 -2.31 21.35
N SER A 13 4.15 -2.13 22.31
CA SER A 13 4.51 -1.66 23.65
C SER A 13 5.42 -2.65 24.42
N ILE A 14 5.38 -3.95 24.07
CA ILE A 14 6.30 -4.94 24.64
C ILE A 14 7.69 -4.77 24.05
N TYR A 15 7.80 -4.54 22.73
CA TYR A 15 9.10 -4.26 22.08
C TYR A 15 9.81 -3.07 22.72
N LEU A 16 9.06 -2.00 23.04
CA LEU A 16 9.59 -0.78 23.68
C LEU A 16 10.19 -1.01 25.08
N LYS A 17 9.95 -2.14 25.74
CA LYS A 17 10.63 -2.49 26.98
C LYS A 17 12.10 -2.86 26.77
N TYR A 18 12.45 -3.26 25.56
CA TYR A 18 13.75 -3.83 25.21
C TYR A 18 14.55 -2.97 24.24
N ILE A 19 13.88 -2.38 23.28
CA ILE A 19 14.48 -1.68 22.13
C ILE A 19 13.87 -0.29 22.04
N ALA A 20 14.71 0.71 21.82
CA ALA A 20 14.25 2.09 21.62
C ALA A 20 13.45 2.25 20.31
N PRO A 21 12.47 3.15 20.26
CA PRO A 21 11.64 3.34 19.09
C PRO A 21 12.43 3.71 17.83
N GLU A 22 13.62 4.31 17.95
CA GLU A 22 14.53 4.66 16.86
C GLU A 22 14.98 3.42 16.08
N ASP A 23 15.20 2.30 16.79
CA ASP A 23 15.73 1.05 16.25
C ASP A 23 14.62 0.02 15.94
N ILE A 24 13.34 0.44 16.00
CA ILE A 24 12.18 -0.37 15.62
C ILE A 24 11.50 0.24 14.39
N PHE A 25 11.26 -0.58 13.37
CA PHE A 25 10.45 -0.20 12.21
C PHE A 25 9.25 -1.15 12.06
N PRO A 26 8.01 -0.69 12.34
CA PRO A 26 6.80 -1.45 12.03
C PRO A 26 6.63 -1.58 10.52
N TYR A 27 6.86 -2.78 9.99
CA TYR A 27 6.76 -3.07 8.57
C TYR A 27 5.31 -3.30 8.14
N SER A 28 4.53 -3.97 8.97
CA SER A 28 3.09 -4.19 8.77
C SER A 28 2.35 -4.19 10.11
N ILE A 29 1.06 -4.54 10.12
CA ILE A 29 0.26 -4.64 11.33
C ILE A 29 0.76 -5.74 12.30
N ASP A 30 1.47 -6.73 11.78
CA ASP A 30 1.91 -7.95 12.48
C ASP A 30 3.40 -8.22 12.36
N GLU A 31 4.15 -7.36 11.69
CA GLU A 31 5.59 -7.54 11.47
C GLU A 31 6.37 -6.28 11.80
N VAL A 32 7.51 -6.47 12.45
CA VAL A 32 8.46 -5.39 12.76
C VAL A 32 9.88 -5.81 12.43
N PHE A 33 10.71 -4.83 12.06
CA PHE A 33 12.16 -4.95 12.08
C PHE A 33 12.71 -4.26 13.32
N MET A 34 13.75 -4.86 13.91
CA MET A 34 14.47 -4.29 15.04
C MET A 34 15.98 -4.43 14.82
N ASP A 35 16.72 -3.34 14.99
CA ASP A 35 18.16 -3.41 15.11
C ASP A 35 18.54 -3.61 16.57
N VAL A 36 19.09 -4.78 16.88
CA VAL A 36 19.45 -5.17 18.24
C VAL A 36 20.95 -5.03 18.53
N THR A 37 21.73 -4.55 17.56
CA THR A 37 23.19 -4.54 17.60
C THR A 37 23.73 -3.87 18.86
N ASN A 38 23.27 -2.66 19.14
CA ASN A 38 23.75 -1.84 20.27
C ASN A 38 23.21 -2.29 21.65
N TYR A 39 22.28 -3.26 21.67
CA TYR A 39 21.64 -3.70 22.90
C TYR A 39 22.29 -4.96 23.49
N LEU A 40 23.03 -5.72 22.67
CA LEU A 40 23.57 -7.03 23.06
C LEU A 40 24.53 -6.91 24.25
N ASP A 41 25.42 -5.95 24.23
CA ASP A 41 26.36 -5.70 25.33
C ASP A 41 25.65 -5.20 26.58
N THR A 42 24.66 -4.31 26.43
CA THR A 42 23.86 -3.77 27.54
C THR A 42 23.10 -4.90 28.27
N TYR A 43 22.47 -5.80 27.53
CA TYR A 43 21.74 -6.92 28.11
C TYR A 43 22.64 -8.10 28.45
N ARG A 44 23.91 -8.11 28.02
CA ARG A 44 24.84 -9.24 28.10
C ARG A 44 24.23 -10.53 27.53
N MET A 45 23.56 -10.40 26.42
CA MET A 45 22.84 -11.48 25.72
C MET A 45 23.33 -11.60 24.28
N THR A 46 23.27 -12.80 23.75
CA THR A 46 23.36 -12.98 22.30
C THR A 46 22.07 -12.48 21.63
N ALA A 47 22.13 -12.13 20.35
CA ALA A 47 20.94 -11.72 19.59
C ALA A 47 19.81 -12.77 19.65
N ARG A 48 20.15 -14.07 19.69
CA ARG A 48 19.16 -15.15 19.84
C ARG A 48 18.48 -15.14 21.20
N GLU A 49 19.24 -14.96 22.29
CA GLU A 49 18.70 -14.90 23.64
C GLU A 49 17.78 -13.70 23.83
N LEU A 50 18.20 -12.52 23.34
CA LEU A 50 17.38 -11.32 23.39
C LEU A 50 16.08 -11.51 22.58
N THR A 51 16.17 -12.04 21.35
CA THR A 51 15.01 -12.36 20.53
C THR A 51 14.06 -13.32 21.23
N GLN A 52 14.59 -14.40 21.85
CA GLN A 52 13.80 -15.37 22.58
C GLN A 52 13.10 -14.73 23.79
N THR A 53 13.80 -13.87 24.52
CA THR A 53 13.24 -13.12 25.67
C THR A 53 12.06 -12.26 25.23
N ILE A 54 12.19 -11.51 24.15
CA ILE A 54 11.12 -10.67 23.61
C ILE A 54 9.91 -11.54 23.18
N LEU A 55 10.15 -12.63 22.45
CA LEU A 55 9.07 -13.51 21.98
C LEU A 55 8.34 -14.20 23.13
N LEU A 56 9.04 -14.56 24.22
CA LEU A 56 8.43 -15.12 25.40
C LEU A 56 7.62 -14.09 26.19
N ASP A 57 8.07 -12.83 26.28
CA ASP A 57 7.27 -11.77 26.89
C ASP A 57 5.97 -11.52 26.10
N ILE A 58 6.02 -11.53 24.77
CA ILE A 58 4.82 -11.46 23.93
C ILE A 58 3.88 -12.62 24.23
N LEU A 59 4.38 -13.84 24.22
CA LEU A 59 3.57 -15.04 24.47
C LEU A 59 2.93 -15.01 25.87
N ASN A 60 3.71 -14.68 26.90
CA ASN A 60 3.25 -14.63 28.30
C ASN A 60 2.24 -13.49 28.54
N THR A 61 2.40 -12.36 27.86
CA THR A 61 1.55 -11.18 28.03
C THR A 61 0.27 -11.26 27.21
N THR A 62 0.33 -11.83 26.02
CA THR A 62 -0.76 -11.78 25.04
C THR A 62 -1.36 -13.13 24.69
N GLY A 63 -0.68 -14.23 24.98
CA GLY A 63 -1.04 -15.57 24.52
C GLY A 63 -0.76 -15.82 23.04
N ILE A 64 -0.19 -14.84 22.32
CA ILE A 64 0.09 -14.93 20.89
C ILE A 64 1.50 -15.46 20.67
N THR A 65 1.63 -16.50 19.85
CA THR A 65 2.94 -17.02 19.43
C THR A 65 3.48 -16.17 18.28
N ALA A 66 4.79 -15.95 18.26
CA ALA A 66 5.47 -15.26 17.18
C ALA A 66 6.71 -16.04 16.72
N ALA A 67 7.15 -15.76 15.50
CA ALA A 67 8.39 -16.27 14.94
C ALA A 67 9.33 -15.10 14.64
N ALA A 68 10.64 -15.37 14.62
CA ALA A 68 11.64 -14.38 14.26
C ALA A 68 12.64 -14.89 13.24
N GLY A 69 13.06 -13.98 12.36
CA GLY A 69 14.22 -14.14 11.48
C GLY A 69 15.33 -13.20 11.93
N MET A 70 16.56 -13.70 11.94
CA MET A 70 17.77 -12.95 12.29
C MET A 70 18.69 -12.93 11.09
N GLY A 71 19.27 -11.77 10.79
CA GLY A 71 20.24 -11.58 9.72
C GLY A 71 21.14 -10.39 9.99
N SER A 72 22.21 -10.26 9.22
CA SER A 72 23.10 -9.10 9.26
C SER A 72 22.54 -7.85 8.57
N ASN A 73 21.40 -7.99 7.87
CA ASN A 73 20.69 -6.91 7.18
C ASN A 73 19.19 -7.22 7.15
N LEU A 74 18.37 -6.24 6.70
CA LEU A 74 16.91 -6.37 6.67
C LEU A 74 16.44 -7.50 5.76
N TYR A 75 17.10 -7.71 4.62
CA TYR A 75 16.73 -8.77 3.67
C TYR A 75 16.93 -10.16 4.28
N LEU A 76 18.11 -10.43 4.83
CA LEU A 76 18.41 -11.73 5.45
C LEU A 76 17.51 -12.01 6.65
N ALA A 77 17.22 -11.00 7.49
CA ALA A 77 16.28 -11.14 8.60
C ALA A 77 14.88 -11.51 8.10
N LYS A 78 14.38 -10.80 7.08
CA LYS A 78 13.05 -11.07 6.50
C LYS A 78 12.96 -12.45 5.87
N VAL A 79 13.93 -12.85 5.06
CA VAL A 79 13.97 -14.16 4.38
C VAL A 79 14.16 -15.30 5.40
N ALA A 80 14.95 -15.09 6.46
CA ALA A 80 15.05 -16.05 7.55
C ALA A 80 13.69 -16.29 8.21
N MET A 81 12.91 -15.23 8.43
CA MET A 81 11.55 -15.33 8.98
C MET A 81 10.60 -16.00 8.01
N ASP A 82 10.51 -15.52 6.76
CA ASP A 82 9.49 -15.94 5.81
C ASP A 82 9.69 -17.37 5.29
N ILE A 83 10.94 -17.79 5.07
CA ILE A 83 11.24 -19.09 4.48
C ILE A 83 11.73 -20.06 5.56
N VAL A 84 12.82 -19.73 6.27
CA VAL A 84 13.50 -20.71 7.14
C VAL A 84 12.68 -20.98 8.41
N SER A 85 12.14 -19.95 9.09
CA SER A 85 11.44 -20.12 10.36
C SER A 85 10.19 -20.99 10.23
N LYS A 86 9.54 -20.99 9.07
CA LYS A 86 8.34 -21.79 8.79
C LYS A 86 8.63 -23.29 8.73
N HIS A 87 9.87 -23.69 8.40
CA HIS A 87 10.27 -25.08 8.21
C HIS A 87 11.05 -25.67 9.39
N ILE A 88 11.41 -24.85 10.38
CA ILE A 88 12.06 -25.36 11.60
C ILE A 88 11.02 -25.72 12.68
N ARG A 89 11.39 -26.69 13.52
CA ARG A 89 10.58 -27.03 14.69
C ARG A 89 10.64 -25.89 15.70
N ALA A 90 9.49 -25.63 16.33
CA ALA A 90 9.45 -24.76 17.50
C ALA A 90 10.33 -25.35 18.61
N ASP A 91 10.94 -24.48 19.40
CA ASP A 91 11.67 -24.89 20.61
C ASP A 91 10.71 -25.38 21.71
N ARG A 92 11.26 -25.75 22.88
CA ARG A 92 10.47 -26.19 24.04
C ARG A 92 9.43 -25.17 24.54
N HIS A 93 9.57 -23.91 24.13
CA HIS A 93 8.66 -22.81 24.49
C HIS A 93 7.68 -22.45 23.37
N GLY A 94 7.66 -23.19 22.26
CA GLY A 94 6.80 -22.92 21.12
C GLY A 94 7.33 -21.85 20.17
N VAL A 95 8.56 -21.37 20.37
CA VAL A 95 9.16 -20.26 19.61
C VAL A 95 9.98 -20.78 18.42
N ARG A 96 9.91 -20.08 17.29
CA ARG A 96 10.69 -20.36 16.09
C ARG A 96 11.59 -19.17 15.78
N ILE A 97 12.91 -19.37 15.87
CA ILE A 97 13.92 -18.37 15.57
C ILE A 97 14.87 -18.93 14.53
N ALA A 98 14.86 -18.36 13.33
CA ALA A 98 15.77 -18.70 12.25
C ALA A 98 16.90 -17.65 12.16
N LYS A 99 18.08 -18.06 11.70
CA LYS A 99 19.21 -17.16 11.47
C LYS A 99 19.82 -17.43 10.08
N LEU A 100 20.09 -16.36 9.34
CA LEU A 100 20.84 -16.39 8.09
C LEU A 100 22.02 -15.43 8.18
N THR A 101 23.15 -15.88 7.64
CA THR A 101 24.28 -15.08 7.19
C THR A 101 24.27 -15.11 5.66
N GLU A 102 25.00 -14.23 4.99
CA GLU A 102 25.13 -14.27 3.53
C GLU A 102 25.61 -15.64 3.02
N GLU A 103 26.58 -16.26 3.70
CA GLU A 103 27.07 -17.58 3.35
C GLU A 103 25.99 -18.66 3.50
N SER A 104 25.30 -18.70 4.65
CA SER A 104 24.25 -19.69 4.89
C SER A 104 23.05 -19.47 3.97
N TYR A 105 22.71 -18.22 3.65
CA TYR A 105 21.70 -17.87 2.65
C TYR A 105 22.01 -18.47 1.29
N ARG A 106 23.23 -18.25 0.77
CA ARG A 106 23.65 -18.78 -0.52
C ARG A 106 23.63 -20.31 -0.52
N ARG A 107 24.14 -20.93 0.54
CA ARG A 107 24.18 -22.40 0.66
C ARG A 107 22.80 -23.03 0.75
N LEU A 108 21.85 -22.42 1.48
CA LEU A 108 20.56 -23.02 1.80
C LEU A 108 19.44 -22.61 0.84
N LEU A 109 19.48 -21.37 0.32
CA LEU A 109 18.33 -20.78 -0.36
C LEU A 109 18.59 -20.41 -1.82
N TRP A 110 19.82 -20.46 -2.33
CA TRP A 110 20.07 -20.17 -3.74
C TRP A 110 19.33 -21.09 -4.71
N ALA A 111 19.03 -22.33 -4.31
CA ALA A 111 18.24 -23.28 -5.11
C ALA A 111 16.75 -23.32 -4.72
N HIS A 112 16.31 -22.50 -3.74
CA HIS A 112 14.93 -22.49 -3.27
C HIS A 112 13.96 -22.00 -4.35
N ARG A 113 12.78 -22.61 -4.40
CA ARG A 113 11.64 -22.26 -5.26
C ARG A 113 10.34 -22.31 -4.44
N PRO A 114 9.35 -21.51 -4.82
CA PRO A 114 9.30 -20.54 -5.92
C PRO A 114 10.03 -19.23 -5.58
N LEU A 115 10.37 -18.44 -6.60
CA LEU A 115 10.96 -17.11 -6.42
C LEU A 115 10.06 -16.14 -5.64
N THR A 116 8.75 -16.34 -5.69
CA THR A 116 7.76 -15.51 -4.97
C THR A 116 7.79 -15.66 -3.45
N ASP A 117 8.54 -16.60 -2.90
CA ASP A 117 8.77 -16.71 -1.45
C ASP A 117 9.77 -15.69 -0.94
N PHE A 118 10.59 -15.15 -1.84
CA PHE A 118 11.60 -14.15 -1.49
C PHE A 118 11.00 -12.75 -1.40
N TRP A 119 11.40 -12.02 -0.38
CA TRP A 119 10.98 -10.63 -0.17
C TRP A 119 11.23 -9.77 -1.41
N ARG A 120 10.25 -8.95 -1.79
CA ARG A 120 10.21 -8.08 -2.97
C ARG A 120 10.16 -8.78 -4.33
N VAL A 121 10.05 -10.10 -4.39
CA VAL A 121 9.81 -10.82 -5.64
C VAL A 121 8.34 -11.22 -5.77
N GLY A 122 7.56 -10.38 -6.43
CA GLY A 122 6.16 -10.67 -6.74
C GLY A 122 5.99 -11.51 -8.02
N LYS A 123 4.75 -11.96 -8.29
CA LYS A 123 4.40 -12.77 -9.48
C LYS A 123 4.87 -12.15 -10.81
N GLY A 124 4.84 -10.81 -10.93
CA GLY A 124 5.30 -10.12 -12.14
C GLY A 124 6.81 -10.23 -12.37
N TYR A 125 7.60 -10.13 -11.29
CA TYR A 125 9.05 -10.34 -11.33
C TYR A 125 9.37 -11.80 -11.62
N ALA A 126 8.79 -12.73 -10.86
CA ALA A 126 8.99 -14.16 -11.06
C ALA A 126 8.65 -14.59 -12.50
N GLY A 127 7.49 -14.18 -13.04
CA GLY A 127 7.12 -14.52 -14.42
C GLY A 127 8.08 -13.98 -15.49
N LYS A 128 8.64 -12.76 -15.31
CA LYS A 128 9.65 -12.24 -16.24
C LYS A 128 10.97 -13.01 -16.14
N LEU A 129 11.40 -13.36 -14.93
CA LEU A 129 12.61 -14.15 -14.70
C LEU A 129 12.47 -15.56 -15.27
N GLU A 130 11.40 -16.25 -14.97
CA GLU A 130 11.10 -17.61 -15.45
C GLU A 130 11.02 -17.68 -16.98
N ALA A 131 10.42 -16.66 -17.62
CA ALA A 131 10.35 -16.55 -19.09
C ALA A 131 11.76 -16.41 -19.73
N ASN A 132 12.76 -16.01 -18.96
CA ASN A 132 14.16 -15.90 -19.38
C ASN A 132 15.04 -17.03 -18.81
N GLY A 133 14.47 -18.10 -18.24
CA GLY A 133 15.20 -19.25 -17.74
C GLY A 133 15.87 -19.05 -16.38
N LEU A 134 15.48 -18.00 -15.62
CA LEU A 134 15.99 -17.70 -14.28
C LEU A 134 14.93 -18.11 -13.25
N TYR A 135 15.16 -19.20 -12.53
CA TYR A 135 14.16 -19.81 -11.64
C TYR A 135 14.47 -19.70 -10.15
N THR A 136 15.71 -19.28 -9.81
CA THR A 136 16.20 -19.24 -8.45
C THR A 136 17.02 -17.98 -8.19
N MET A 137 17.18 -17.60 -6.91
CA MET A 137 18.08 -16.48 -6.57
C MET A 137 19.54 -16.76 -6.97
N GLY A 138 19.96 -18.02 -6.94
CA GLY A 138 21.27 -18.42 -7.44
C GLY A 138 21.42 -18.23 -8.96
N ASP A 139 20.35 -18.38 -9.75
CA ASP A 139 20.39 -18.09 -11.19
C ASP A 139 20.54 -16.60 -11.43
N ILE A 140 19.84 -15.76 -10.66
CA ILE A 140 19.94 -14.30 -10.74
C ILE A 140 21.35 -13.83 -10.36
N ALA A 141 21.89 -14.35 -9.26
CA ALA A 141 23.25 -14.02 -8.82
C ALA A 141 24.31 -14.42 -9.88
N ARG A 142 24.18 -15.59 -10.51
CA ARG A 142 25.06 -16.00 -11.61
C ARG A 142 24.87 -15.15 -12.86
N CYS A 143 23.64 -14.77 -13.17
CA CYS A 143 23.33 -13.88 -14.28
C CYS A 143 24.02 -12.51 -14.11
N SER A 144 24.04 -11.95 -12.91
CA SER A 144 24.65 -10.63 -12.65
C SER A 144 26.14 -10.55 -12.89
N ILE A 145 26.84 -11.70 -12.91
CA ILE A 145 28.29 -11.79 -13.18
C ILE A 145 28.61 -12.43 -14.53
N GLY A 146 27.62 -12.65 -15.39
CA GLY A 146 27.77 -13.16 -16.74
C GLY A 146 28.60 -12.21 -17.63
N LYS A 147 29.29 -12.76 -18.60
CA LYS A 147 30.05 -11.93 -19.54
C LYS A 147 29.12 -11.11 -20.42
N PRO A 148 29.52 -9.93 -20.91
CA PRO A 148 28.70 -9.12 -21.82
C PRO A 148 28.23 -9.85 -23.09
N THR A 149 28.94 -10.91 -23.51
CA THR A 149 28.58 -11.75 -24.67
C THR A 149 27.60 -12.86 -24.34
N ASP A 150 27.37 -13.15 -23.07
CA ASP A 150 26.46 -14.22 -22.64
C ASP A 150 25.00 -13.72 -22.68
N TYR A 151 24.05 -14.64 -22.95
CA TYR A 151 22.63 -14.28 -22.89
C TYR A 151 22.20 -13.89 -21.46
N HIS A 152 22.70 -14.63 -20.47
CA HIS A 152 22.48 -14.31 -19.06
C HIS A 152 23.61 -13.43 -18.55
N ASN A 153 23.39 -12.14 -18.53
CA ASN A 153 24.31 -11.13 -18.04
C ASN A 153 23.54 -10.03 -17.27
N GLU A 154 24.26 -9.09 -16.68
CA GLU A 154 23.66 -8.00 -15.91
C GLU A 154 22.73 -7.12 -16.77
N GLU A 155 23.06 -6.87 -18.03
CA GLU A 155 22.24 -6.06 -18.95
C GLU A 155 20.83 -6.65 -19.15
N LEU A 156 20.72 -7.98 -19.15
CA LEU A 156 19.40 -8.63 -19.22
C LEU A 156 18.54 -8.24 -18.01
N LEU A 157 19.10 -8.22 -16.80
CA LEU A 157 18.37 -7.85 -15.58
C LEU A 157 17.92 -6.39 -15.62
N TYR A 158 18.79 -5.47 -16.04
CA TYR A 158 18.44 -4.06 -16.23
C TYR A 158 17.39 -3.86 -17.33
N LYS A 159 17.46 -4.61 -18.42
CA LYS A 159 16.42 -4.58 -19.47
C LYS A 159 15.05 -5.01 -18.96
N LEU A 160 14.98 -5.98 -18.06
CA LEU A 160 13.74 -6.52 -17.50
C LEU A 160 13.14 -5.64 -16.40
N PHE A 161 13.98 -5.00 -15.57
CA PHE A 161 13.56 -4.37 -14.30
C PHE A 161 14.00 -2.90 -14.15
N GLY A 162 14.78 -2.36 -15.09
CA GLY A 162 15.34 -1.01 -14.97
C GLY A 162 16.24 -0.92 -13.73
N VAL A 163 16.26 0.22 -13.06
CA VAL A 163 17.04 0.47 -11.83
C VAL A 163 16.71 -0.50 -10.68
N ASN A 164 15.53 -1.11 -10.68
CA ASN A 164 15.19 -2.11 -9.68
C ASN A 164 15.99 -3.42 -9.83
N ALA A 165 16.74 -3.59 -10.91
CA ALA A 165 17.66 -4.71 -11.06
C ALA A 165 18.75 -4.71 -9.98
N GLU A 166 19.22 -3.53 -9.55
CA GLU A 166 20.23 -3.39 -8.49
C GLU A 166 19.77 -4.07 -7.20
N ILE A 167 18.58 -3.72 -6.72
CA ILE A 167 18.01 -4.33 -5.50
C ILE A 167 17.82 -5.83 -5.67
N LEU A 168 17.40 -6.29 -6.86
CA LEU A 168 17.23 -7.71 -7.13
C LEU A 168 18.55 -8.47 -7.12
N ILE A 169 19.61 -7.89 -7.69
CA ILE A 169 20.98 -8.44 -7.71
C ILE A 169 21.52 -8.50 -6.28
N ASP A 170 21.45 -7.40 -5.54
CA ASP A 170 21.90 -7.34 -4.16
C ASP A 170 21.21 -8.41 -3.30
N HIS A 171 19.91 -8.52 -3.39
CA HIS A 171 19.15 -9.56 -2.70
C HIS A 171 19.53 -10.97 -3.14
N ALA A 172 19.83 -11.19 -4.42
CA ALA A 172 20.29 -12.49 -4.89
C ALA A 172 21.64 -12.88 -4.26
N TRP A 173 22.49 -11.91 -3.95
CA TRP A 173 23.74 -12.12 -3.21
C TRP A 173 23.57 -12.16 -1.69
N GLY A 174 22.41 -11.79 -1.17
CA GLY A 174 22.11 -11.70 0.26
C GLY A 174 22.51 -10.36 0.88
N TRP A 175 22.65 -9.34 0.06
CA TRP A 175 23.03 -7.98 0.46
C TRP A 175 21.82 -7.06 0.52
N GLU A 176 21.78 -6.15 1.50
CA GLU A 176 20.81 -5.06 1.61
C GLU A 176 21.49 -3.91 2.37
N PRO A 177 21.79 -2.81 1.68
CA PRO A 177 22.46 -1.67 2.31
C PRO A 177 21.50 -0.79 3.14
N CYS A 178 20.19 -0.87 2.88
CA CYS A 178 19.19 -0.05 3.55
C CYS A 178 19.08 -0.41 5.03
N THR A 179 19.17 0.61 5.88
CA THR A 179 19.02 0.49 7.34
C THR A 179 17.66 0.97 7.82
N ILE A 180 17.30 0.69 9.08
CA ILE A 180 16.09 1.24 9.71
C ILE A 180 16.14 2.78 9.72
N ALA A 181 17.30 3.38 9.93
CA ALA A 181 17.48 4.83 9.90
C ALA A 181 17.16 5.41 8.52
N ASP A 182 17.64 4.77 7.44
CA ASP A 182 17.34 5.19 6.07
C ASP A 182 15.85 5.11 5.76
N VAL A 183 15.19 4.02 6.15
CA VAL A 183 13.72 3.86 5.99
C VAL A 183 12.97 4.98 6.71
N LYS A 184 13.37 5.34 7.93
CA LYS A 184 12.73 6.41 8.71
C LYS A 184 13.03 7.81 8.18
N ALA A 185 14.20 8.02 7.61
CA ALA A 185 14.59 9.30 7.00
C ALA A 185 13.90 9.54 5.65
N TYR A 186 13.42 8.47 4.98
CA TYR A 186 12.81 8.56 3.67
C TYR A 186 11.51 9.36 3.70
N LYS A 187 11.45 10.39 2.86
CA LYS A 187 10.23 11.19 2.63
C LYS A 187 9.78 10.97 1.19
N PRO A 188 8.61 10.35 0.97
CA PRO A 188 8.11 10.15 -0.38
C PRO A 188 7.80 11.50 -1.05
N GLU A 189 8.25 11.66 -2.29
CA GLU A 189 7.97 12.86 -3.11
C GLU A 189 6.48 12.98 -3.41
N ASN A 190 5.84 11.84 -3.68
CA ASN A 190 4.41 11.79 -4.00
C ASN A 190 3.66 11.09 -2.86
N LYS A 191 2.70 11.81 -2.29
CA LYS A 191 1.80 11.29 -1.26
C LYS A 191 0.44 10.98 -1.89
N SER A 192 -0.18 9.88 -1.46
CA SER A 192 -1.54 9.53 -1.85
C SER A 192 -2.31 8.93 -0.68
N ILE A 193 -3.63 9.12 -0.67
CA ILE A 193 -4.55 8.41 0.22
C ILE A 193 -5.45 7.55 -0.65
N VAL A 194 -5.46 6.24 -0.36
CA VAL A 194 -6.22 5.25 -1.13
C VAL A 194 -7.28 4.62 -0.24
N SER A 195 -8.51 4.52 -0.74
CA SER A 195 -9.59 3.77 -0.12
C SER A 195 -10.14 2.75 -1.10
N GLY A 196 -10.35 1.51 -0.64
CA GLY A 196 -10.88 0.44 -1.45
C GLY A 196 -12.00 -0.32 -0.74
N GLN A 197 -13.01 -0.74 -1.51
CA GLN A 197 -14.14 -1.51 -1.02
C GLN A 197 -14.45 -2.68 -1.93
N VAL A 198 -14.62 -3.86 -1.34
CA VAL A 198 -15.23 -5.02 -2.01
C VAL A 198 -16.69 -5.05 -1.59
N LEU A 199 -17.58 -4.98 -2.56
CA LEU A 199 -19.03 -4.99 -2.32
C LEU A 199 -19.50 -6.37 -1.87
N GLN A 200 -20.53 -6.45 -1.04
CA GLN A 200 -21.06 -7.72 -0.50
C GLN A 200 -21.61 -8.64 -1.59
N CYS A 201 -22.28 -8.04 -2.58
CA CYS A 201 -22.77 -8.72 -3.79
C CYS A 201 -22.47 -7.82 -5.00
N PRO A 202 -22.66 -8.32 -6.24
CA PRO A 202 -22.58 -7.48 -7.42
C PRO A 202 -23.61 -6.35 -7.36
N TYR A 203 -23.19 -5.11 -7.64
CA TYR A 203 -24.06 -3.93 -7.71
C TYR A 203 -24.22 -3.50 -9.18
N ASP A 204 -25.39 -2.97 -9.49
CA ASP A 204 -25.64 -2.23 -10.72
C ASP A 204 -24.91 -0.89 -10.75
N PHE A 205 -25.00 -0.20 -11.88
CA PHE A 205 -24.36 1.09 -12.11
C PHE A 205 -24.78 2.15 -11.08
N ASP A 206 -26.07 2.32 -10.82
CA ASP A 206 -26.56 3.41 -9.97
C ASP A 206 -26.23 3.17 -8.51
N LYS A 207 -26.37 1.95 -8.03
CA LYS A 207 -26.03 1.59 -6.66
C LYS A 207 -24.52 1.69 -6.38
N ALA A 208 -23.68 1.27 -7.34
CA ALA A 208 -22.24 1.42 -7.19
C ALA A 208 -21.79 2.89 -7.29
N ARG A 209 -22.47 3.72 -8.09
CA ARG A 209 -22.26 5.16 -8.16
C ARG A 209 -22.50 5.86 -6.84
N LEU A 210 -23.56 5.47 -6.11
CA LEU A 210 -23.83 5.97 -4.77
C LEU A 210 -22.68 5.65 -3.80
N VAL A 211 -22.19 4.40 -3.83
CA VAL A 211 -21.04 4.00 -2.99
C VAL A 211 -19.78 4.81 -3.33
N VAL A 212 -19.53 5.11 -4.61
CA VAL A 212 -18.39 5.96 -5.01
C VAL A 212 -18.49 7.37 -4.40
N ARG A 213 -19.70 7.95 -4.37
CA ARG A 213 -19.94 9.25 -3.72
C ARG A 213 -19.71 9.19 -2.20
N GLU A 214 -20.16 8.12 -1.53
CA GLU A 214 -19.89 7.89 -0.12
C GLU A 214 -18.40 7.73 0.17
N MET A 215 -17.67 7.01 -0.70
CA MET A 215 -16.22 6.87 -0.59
C MET A 215 -15.49 8.21 -0.77
N ALA A 216 -15.95 9.05 -1.70
CA ALA A 216 -15.39 10.38 -1.91
C ALA A 216 -15.65 11.31 -0.70
N ASP A 217 -16.83 11.23 -0.09
CA ASP A 217 -17.13 11.96 1.15
C ASP A 217 -16.24 11.53 2.32
N ALA A 218 -16.03 10.24 2.48
CA ALA A 218 -15.13 9.70 3.51
C ALA A 218 -13.68 10.12 3.26
N LEU A 219 -13.22 10.10 2.00
CA LEU A 219 -11.91 10.56 1.60
C LEU A 219 -11.69 12.04 1.89
N ALA A 220 -12.70 12.89 1.63
CA ALA A 220 -12.67 14.31 1.97
C ALA A 220 -12.48 14.54 3.49
N LEU A 221 -13.18 13.76 4.31
CA LEU A 221 -13.01 13.82 5.76
C LEU A 221 -11.60 13.40 6.20
N ASP A 222 -11.01 12.38 5.56
CA ASP A 222 -9.63 11.96 5.85
C ASP A 222 -8.60 13.04 5.45
N LEU A 223 -8.84 13.77 4.34
CA LEU A 223 -8.00 14.91 3.93
C LEU A 223 -8.08 16.05 4.95
N VAL A 224 -9.30 16.41 5.36
CA VAL A 224 -9.52 17.45 6.38
C VAL A 224 -8.85 17.10 7.72
N ASP A 225 -8.97 15.85 8.16
CA ASP A 225 -8.37 15.39 9.42
C ASP A 225 -6.83 15.49 9.40
N LYS A 226 -6.23 15.29 8.23
CA LYS A 226 -4.77 15.35 8.03
C LYS A 226 -4.27 16.71 7.58
N ARG A 227 -5.15 17.69 7.39
CA ARG A 227 -4.84 19.03 6.83
C ARG A 227 -4.17 18.95 5.46
N LEU A 228 -4.69 18.05 4.60
CA LEU A 228 -4.19 17.83 3.26
C LEU A 228 -5.23 18.27 2.22
N VAL A 229 -4.75 18.65 1.05
CA VAL A 229 -5.54 18.90 -0.15
C VAL A 229 -5.03 18.05 -1.30
N THR A 230 -5.89 17.82 -2.28
CA THR A 230 -5.57 17.07 -3.51
C THR A 230 -6.04 17.83 -4.74
N ASN A 231 -5.37 17.64 -5.87
CA ASN A 231 -5.82 18.11 -7.17
C ASN A 231 -6.04 16.98 -8.18
N GLN A 232 -6.02 15.72 -7.73
CA GLN A 232 -6.19 14.58 -8.61
C GLN A 232 -6.89 13.42 -7.91
N LEU A 233 -7.96 12.91 -8.51
CA LEU A 233 -8.60 11.64 -8.15
C LEU A 233 -8.31 10.57 -9.20
N VAL A 234 -8.04 9.35 -8.73
CA VAL A 234 -8.03 8.15 -9.56
C VAL A 234 -9.12 7.22 -9.07
N LEU A 235 -9.97 6.76 -9.98
CA LEU A 235 -11.02 5.79 -9.71
C LEU A 235 -10.72 4.49 -10.43
N THR A 236 -10.82 3.38 -9.70
CA THR A 236 -10.70 2.01 -10.23
C THR A 236 -11.99 1.26 -9.94
N VAL A 237 -12.62 0.71 -10.97
CA VAL A 237 -13.87 -0.05 -10.84
C VAL A 237 -13.67 -1.45 -11.39
N GLY A 238 -13.76 -2.44 -10.50
CA GLY A 238 -13.63 -3.85 -10.85
C GLY A 238 -15.02 -4.47 -11.04
N TYR A 239 -15.22 -5.09 -12.19
CA TYR A 239 -16.46 -5.76 -12.53
C TYR A 239 -16.54 -7.17 -11.93
N ASP A 240 -17.77 -7.67 -11.71
CA ASP A 240 -17.99 -9.00 -11.20
C ASP A 240 -17.83 -10.05 -12.31
N ARG A 241 -17.42 -11.27 -11.95
CA ARG A 241 -17.30 -12.42 -12.84
C ARG A 241 -18.66 -12.83 -13.41
N GLU A 242 -19.75 -12.60 -12.70
CA GLU A 242 -21.12 -12.92 -13.15
C GLU A 242 -21.43 -12.31 -14.53
N ASN A 243 -20.79 -11.20 -14.90
CA ASN A 243 -20.89 -10.63 -16.25
C ASN A 243 -20.42 -11.59 -17.37
N LEU A 244 -19.57 -12.57 -17.04
CA LEU A 244 -19.03 -13.55 -17.98
C LEU A 244 -19.53 -14.98 -17.69
N ASP A 245 -19.98 -15.26 -16.46
CA ASP A 245 -20.51 -16.57 -16.06
C ASP A 245 -21.98 -16.72 -16.49
N ASP A 246 -22.75 -15.62 -16.49
CA ASP A 246 -24.13 -15.62 -16.99
C ASP A 246 -24.17 -15.59 -18.53
N PRO A 247 -24.82 -16.56 -19.20
CA PRO A 247 -24.84 -16.64 -20.66
C PRO A 247 -25.47 -15.44 -21.35
N GLY A 248 -26.52 -14.85 -20.77
CA GLY A 248 -27.21 -13.68 -21.32
C GLY A 248 -26.35 -12.41 -21.27
N ARG A 249 -25.65 -12.18 -20.14
CA ARG A 249 -24.71 -11.08 -19.99
C ARG A 249 -23.49 -11.28 -20.87
N ARG A 250 -22.95 -12.49 -20.93
CA ARG A 250 -21.78 -12.84 -21.72
C ARG A 250 -21.99 -12.56 -23.22
N GLN A 251 -23.15 -12.85 -23.76
CA GLN A 251 -23.49 -12.60 -25.18
C GLN A 251 -23.44 -11.10 -25.52
N ASN A 252 -23.79 -10.25 -24.58
CA ASN A 252 -23.82 -8.78 -24.77
C ASN A 252 -22.51 -8.09 -24.45
N TYR A 253 -21.52 -8.82 -23.89
CA TYR A 253 -20.24 -8.23 -23.55
C TYR A 253 -19.18 -8.51 -24.61
N HIS A 254 -18.73 -7.46 -25.29
CA HIS A 254 -17.70 -7.52 -26.35
C HIS A 254 -16.39 -6.81 -25.94
N GLY A 255 -16.30 -6.38 -24.69
CA GLY A 255 -15.12 -5.69 -24.17
C GLY A 255 -13.96 -6.62 -23.83
N PRO A 256 -12.82 -6.05 -23.41
CA PRO A 256 -11.63 -6.83 -23.07
C PRO A 256 -11.82 -7.62 -21.77
N VAL A 257 -11.34 -8.87 -21.79
CA VAL A 257 -11.35 -9.80 -20.66
C VAL A 257 -9.95 -9.87 -20.05
N THR A 258 -9.87 -9.98 -18.73
CA THR A 258 -8.63 -10.20 -17.98
C THR A 258 -8.82 -11.33 -16.98
N THR A 259 -7.73 -11.75 -16.36
CA THR A 259 -7.73 -12.80 -15.34
C THR A 259 -7.49 -12.20 -13.95
N ASP A 260 -8.32 -12.56 -12.99
CA ASP A 260 -8.12 -12.16 -11.60
C ASP A 260 -6.98 -12.96 -10.93
N ARG A 261 -6.65 -12.61 -9.67
CA ARG A 261 -5.59 -13.29 -8.91
C ARG A 261 -5.83 -14.79 -8.66
N TYR A 262 -7.06 -15.27 -8.88
CA TYR A 262 -7.46 -16.67 -8.73
C TYR A 262 -7.53 -17.42 -10.07
N GLY A 263 -7.10 -16.79 -11.17
CA GLY A 263 -7.14 -17.38 -12.50
C GLY A 263 -8.51 -17.33 -13.17
N ARG A 264 -9.49 -16.58 -12.62
CA ARG A 264 -10.84 -16.51 -13.17
C ARG A 264 -10.97 -15.37 -14.18
N SER A 265 -11.66 -15.61 -15.29
CA SER A 265 -11.93 -14.57 -16.28
C SER A 265 -12.93 -13.54 -15.72
N ILE A 266 -12.60 -12.27 -15.89
CA ILE A 266 -13.45 -11.13 -15.53
C ILE A 266 -13.36 -10.06 -16.62
N PRO A 267 -14.37 -9.18 -16.78
CA PRO A 267 -14.22 -8.01 -17.62
C PRO A 267 -13.05 -7.14 -17.11
N LYS A 268 -12.31 -6.56 -18.05
CA LYS A 268 -11.20 -5.66 -17.69
C LYS A 268 -11.76 -4.50 -16.86
N HIS A 269 -11.15 -4.23 -15.71
CA HIS A 269 -11.52 -3.13 -14.82
C HIS A 269 -11.44 -1.78 -15.53
N ALA A 270 -12.34 -0.86 -15.16
CA ALA A 270 -12.28 0.53 -15.60
C ALA A 270 -11.34 1.32 -14.66
N VAL A 271 -10.48 2.14 -15.25
CA VAL A 271 -9.59 3.06 -14.51
C VAL A 271 -9.64 4.41 -15.18
N GLY A 272 -9.73 5.46 -14.39
CA GLY A 272 -9.65 6.81 -14.88
C GLY A 272 -9.09 7.78 -13.86
N THR A 273 -8.67 8.93 -14.37
CA THR A 273 -8.11 10.04 -13.60
C THR A 273 -8.89 11.31 -13.87
N GLU A 274 -9.13 12.08 -12.83
CA GLU A 274 -9.71 13.42 -12.90
C GLU A 274 -8.78 14.40 -12.21
N ASN A 275 -8.47 15.52 -12.89
CA ASN A 275 -7.65 16.58 -12.35
C ASN A 275 -8.54 17.83 -12.13
N PHE A 276 -8.31 18.53 -11.02
CA PHE A 276 -9.05 19.72 -10.62
C PHE A 276 -8.16 20.64 -9.78
N THR A 277 -8.66 21.78 -9.35
CA THR A 277 -7.96 22.67 -8.41
C THR A 277 -7.80 22.00 -7.04
N TYR A 278 -6.74 22.33 -6.31
CA TYR A 278 -6.50 21.77 -4.98
C TYR A 278 -7.69 22.01 -4.04
N THR A 279 -8.22 20.95 -3.48
CA THR A 279 -9.38 20.99 -2.58
C THR A 279 -9.37 19.84 -1.57
N SER A 280 -10.05 20.05 -0.44
CA SER A 280 -10.50 19.01 0.49
C SER A 280 -12.04 19.05 0.68
N SER A 281 -12.75 19.82 -0.17
CA SER A 281 -14.20 19.92 -0.16
C SER A 281 -14.83 18.58 -0.52
N ALA A 282 -15.76 18.11 0.31
CA ALA A 282 -16.51 16.89 0.05
C ALA A 282 -17.40 17.02 -1.20
N ASN A 283 -17.95 18.20 -1.45
CA ASN A 283 -18.82 18.47 -2.60
C ASN A 283 -18.03 18.38 -3.90
N ASP A 284 -16.84 18.99 -3.95
CA ASP A 284 -15.97 18.96 -5.13
C ASP A 284 -15.50 17.56 -5.44
N LEU A 285 -15.03 16.83 -4.41
CA LEU A 285 -14.55 15.45 -4.56
C LEU A 285 -15.68 14.49 -4.96
N GLN A 286 -16.89 14.63 -4.40
CA GLN A 286 -18.04 13.83 -4.81
C GLN A 286 -18.44 14.13 -6.26
N LYS A 287 -18.43 15.40 -6.67
CA LYS A 287 -18.74 15.81 -8.06
C LYS A 287 -17.69 15.25 -9.02
N ALA A 288 -16.41 15.42 -8.71
CA ALA A 288 -15.31 14.89 -9.53
C ALA A 288 -15.38 13.36 -9.65
N ALA A 289 -15.60 12.66 -8.53
CA ALA A 289 -15.72 11.20 -8.51
C ALA A 289 -16.92 10.70 -9.29
N ALA A 290 -18.09 11.36 -9.18
CA ALA A 290 -19.29 11.00 -9.93
C ALA A 290 -19.12 11.24 -11.44
N THR A 291 -18.55 12.38 -11.84
CA THR A 291 -18.26 12.69 -13.25
C THR A 291 -17.28 11.68 -13.84
N LEU A 292 -16.22 11.35 -13.11
CA LEU A 292 -15.25 10.35 -13.52
C LEU A 292 -15.88 8.97 -13.67
N TYR A 293 -16.71 8.56 -12.70
CA TYR A 293 -17.44 7.30 -12.73
C TYR A 293 -18.36 7.20 -13.95
N ASP A 294 -19.15 8.24 -14.22
CA ASP A 294 -20.08 8.30 -15.36
C ASP A 294 -19.36 8.20 -16.70
N ARG A 295 -18.10 8.68 -16.76
CA ARG A 295 -17.26 8.66 -17.96
C ARG A 295 -16.61 7.31 -18.24
N ILE A 296 -16.19 6.57 -17.21
CA ILE A 296 -15.36 5.37 -17.40
C ILE A 296 -16.10 4.05 -17.24
N VAL A 297 -17.24 4.03 -16.55
CA VAL A 297 -17.92 2.78 -16.17
C VAL A 297 -18.94 2.35 -17.22
N ASP A 298 -18.88 1.09 -17.61
CA ASP A 298 -19.92 0.48 -18.45
C ASP A 298 -21.19 0.25 -17.64
N LYS A 299 -22.30 0.89 -18.07
CA LYS A 299 -23.59 0.88 -17.37
C LYS A 299 -24.26 -0.50 -17.35
N ASN A 300 -23.85 -1.40 -18.25
CA ASN A 300 -24.47 -2.72 -18.39
C ASN A 300 -23.79 -3.79 -17.53
N LEU A 301 -22.64 -3.46 -16.90
CA LEU A 301 -21.86 -4.41 -16.15
C LEU A 301 -22.13 -4.33 -14.66
N LEU A 302 -22.16 -5.48 -14.01
CA LEU A 302 -22.19 -5.60 -12.55
C LEU A 302 -20.81 -5.31 -11.97
N ILE A 303 -20.81 -4.55 -10.89
CA ILE A 303 -19.61 -4.03 -10.22
C ILE A 303 -19.39 -4.79 -8.92
N ARG A 304 -18.13 -5.14 -8.63
CA ARG A 304 -17.74 -5.90 -7.44
C ARG A 304 -16.74 -5.17 -6.55
N ARG A 305 -15.89 -4.31 -7.14
CA ARG A 305 -14.83 -3.60 -6.42
C ARG A 305 -14.80 -2.13 -6.81
N LEU A 306 -14.59 -1.30 -5.83
CA LEU A 306 -14.39 0.13 -6.00
C LEU A 306 -13.11 0.54 -5.30
N GLY A 307 -12.31 1.37 -5.94
CA GLY A 307 -11.11 1.97 -5.37
C GLY A 307 -11.04 3.44 -5.76
N ILE A 308 -10.85 4.32 -4.79
CA ILE A 308 -10.64 5.74 -4.99
C ILE A 308 -9.33 6.17 -4.38
N SER A 309 -8.55 6.97 -5.07
CA SER A 309 -7.27 7.51 -4.60
C SER A 309 -7.22 9.01 -4.81
N ALA A 310 -6.90 9.73 -3.74
CA ALA A 310 -6.47 11.12 -3.80
C ALA A 310 -4.95 11.15 -3.97
N ASN A 311 -4.46 11.71 -5.05
CA ASN A 311 -3.03 11.80 -5.38
C ASN A 311 -2.55 13.26 -5.34
N LYS A 312 -1.22 13.44 -5.47
CA LYS A 312 -0.57 14.75 -5.44
C LYS A 312 -0.99 15.57 -4.22
N LEU A 313 -0.93 14.92 -3.05
CA LEU A 313 -1.31 15.55 -1.80
C LEU A 313 -0.30 16.62 -1.40
N LEU A 314 -0.83 17.78 -1.02
CA LEU A 314 -0.07 18.89 -0.42
C LEU A 314 -0.63 19.20 0.95
N ASP A 315 0.20 19.79 1.80
CA ASP A 315 -0.28 20.45 3.02
C ASP A 315 -1.21 21.61 2.62
N GLU A 316 -2.31 21.78 3.33
CA GLU A 316 -3.28 22.84 3.06
C GLU A 316 -2.63 24.24 3.09
N ALA A 317 -1.62 24.41 3.93
CA ALA A 317 -0.84 25.66 4.05
C ALA A 317 0.11 25.91 2.85
N GLU A 318 0.47 24.86 2.12
CA GLU A 318 1.39 24.91 0.98
C GLU A 318 0.64 24.93 -0.37
N ALA A 319 -0.69 24.77 -0.33
CA ALA A 319 -1.49 24.74 -1.55
C ALA A 319 -1.38 26.08 -2.29
N PRO A 320 -1.18 26.07 -3.62
CA PRO A 320 -1.21 27.29 -4.40
C PRO A 320 -2.56 28.00 -4.20
N ASN A 321 -2.51 29.25 -3.76
CA ASN A 321 -3.70 30.08 -3.76
C ASN A 321 -4.17 30.19 -5.21
N GLY A 322 -5.41 29.77 -5.50
CA GLY A 322 -5.97 29.56 -6.84
C GLY A 322 -6.06 30.79 -7.75
N HIS A 323 -5.38 31.86 -7.44
CA HIS A 323 -5.25 33.04 -8.29
C HIS A 323 -3.98 32.91 -9.16
N GLU A 324 -4.01 32.03 -10.19
CA GLU A 324 -3.15 32.27 -11.33
C GLU A 324 -3.54 33.63 -11.92
N ALA A 325 -2.54 34.47 -12.15
CA ALA A 325 -2.78 35.76 -12.81
C ALA A 325 -3.29 35.50 -14.25
N GLU A 326 -4.61 35.41 -14.40
CA GLU A 326 -5.23 35.32 -15.71
C GLU A 326 -5.13 36.67 -16.40
N GLN A 327 -4.79 36.64 -17.68
CA GLN A 327 -4.79 37.82 -18.52
C GLN A 327 -6.24 38.32 -18.58
N MET A 328 -6.46 39.60 -18.18
CA MET A 328 -7.79 40.18 -18.18
C MET A 328 -8.38 40.20 -19.60
N ASP A 329 -9.58 39.65 -19.75
CA ASP A 329 -10.35 39.70 -21.00
C ASP A 329 -11.33 40.89 -20.95
N LEU A 330 -11.42 41.61 -22.07
CA LEU A 330 -12.29 42.79 -22.21
C LEU A 330 -13.80 42.49 -22.19
N PHE A 331 -14.19 41.23 -22.34
CA PHE A 331 -15.59 40.80 -22.44
C PHE A 331 -16.12 40.12 -21.17
N THR A 332 -15.28 39.91 -20.15
CA THR A 332 -15.65 39.27 -18.87
C THR A 332 -16.10 40.34 -17.87
N ASP A 333 -17.31 40.18 -17.34
CA ASP A 333 -17.76 41.00 -16.20
C ASP A 333 -17.11 40.55 -14.91
N TYR A 334 -16.00 41.20 -14.56
CA TYR A 334 -15.19 40.90 -13.40
C TYR A 334 -15.95 41.08 -12.07
N SER A 335 -16.94 41.97 -12.03
CA SER A 335 -17.74 42.20 -10.82
C SER A 335 -18.65 41.02 -10.50
N VAL A 336 -19.22 40.38 -11.50
CA VAL A 336 -20.03 39.15 -11.34
C VAL A 336 -19.14 37.98 -10.97
N ARG A 337 -17.94 37.87 -11.58
CA ARG A 337 -16.97 36.83 -11.27
C ARG A 337 -16.48 36.95 -9.84
N GLU A 338 -16.12 38.13 -9.38
CA GLU A 338 -15.66 38.40 -8.01
C GLU A 338 -16.73 38.06 -6.98
N GLN A 339 -18.00 38.36 -7.24
CA GLN A 339 -19.13 37.97 -6.41
C GLN A 339 -19.31 36.44 -6.37
N GLN A 340 -19.13 35.75 -7.49
CA GLN A 340 -19.21 34.28 -7.56
C GLN A 340 -18.04 33.63 -6.80
N GLU A 341 -16.83 34.16 -6.91
CA GLU A 341 -15.66 33.68 -6.16
C GLU A 341 -15.86 33.88 -4.67
N GLN A 342 -16.28 35.05 -4.20
CA GLN A 342 -16.58 35.31 -2.79
C GLN A 342 -17.69 34.40 -2.25
N ALA A 343 -18.75 34.17 -3.05
CA ALA A 343 -19.82 33.23 -2.67
C ALA A 343 -19.30 31.79 -2.58
N GLY A 344 -18.41 31.40 -3.50
CA GLY A 344 -17.73 30.11 -3.49
C GLY A 344 -16.84 29.90 -2.25
N GLU A 345 -16.02 30.90 -1.93
CA GLU A 345 -15.18 30.87 -0.73
C GLU A 345 -15.98 30.78 0.56
N ALA A 346 -17.07 31.55 0.67
CA ALA A 346 -17.97 31.49 1.81
C ALA A 346 -18.66 30.11 1.95
N ALA A 347 -19.03 29.49 0.82
CA ALA A 347 -19.57 28.14 0.79
C ALA A 347 -18.56 27.09 1.23
N HIS A 348 -17.32 27.16 0.75
CA HIS A 348 -16.22 26.29 1.15
C HIS A 348 -15.88 26.43 2.65
N ALA A 349 -15.85 27.67 3.16
CA ALA A 349 -15.59 27.91 4.58
C ALA A 349 -16.72 27.34 5.48
N ARG A 350 -17.98 27.42 5.04
CA ARG A 350 -19.11 26.80 5.73
C ARG A 350 -19.05 25.28 5.70
N GLU A 351 -18.72 24.71 4.54
CA GLU A 351 -18.56 23.27 4.37
C GLU A 351 -17.42 22.74 5.25
N ARG A 352 -16.29 23.45 5.30
CA ARG A 352 -15.14 23.10 6.14
C ARG A 352 -15.53 22.98 7.62
N LYS A 353 -16.26 23.97 8.15
CA LYS A 353 -16.76 23.92 9.54
C LYS A 353 -17.67 22.72 9.78
N LEU A 354 -18.50 22.36 8.80
CA LEU A 354 -19.36 21.18 8.90
C LEU A 354 -18.54 19.89 8.90
N GLN A 355 -17.53 19.75 8.03
CA GLN A 355 -16.64 18.60 7.99
C GLN A 355 -15.87 18.43 9.31
N GLU A 356 -15.36 19.51 9.89
CA GLU A 356 -14.68 19.50 11.19
C GLU A 356 -15.60 19.08 12.34
N ALA A 357 -16.84 19.59 12.35
CA ALA A 357 -17.85 19.17 13.32
C ALA A 357 -18.20 17.68 13.19
N MET A 358 -18.37 17.18 11.96
CA MET A 358 -18.60 15.75 11.69
C MET A 358 -17.42 14.88 12.14
N LEU A 359 -16.19 15.32 11.90
CA LEU A 359 -14.99 14.64 12.38
C LEU A 359 -14.96 14.57 13.92
N GLY A 360 -15.26 15.67 14.59
CA GLY A 360 -15.35 15.72 16.05
C GLY A 360 -16.36 14.71 16.60
N ILE A 361 -17.54 14.61 15.99
CA ILE A 361 -18.58 13.64 16.37
C ILE A 361 -18.10 12.21 16.11
N LYS A 362 -17.55 11.93 14.91
CA LYS A 362 -17.06 10.59 14.54
C LYS A 362 -15.89 10.12 15.41
N LYS A 363 -14.98 11.01 15.80
CA LYS A 363 -13.88 10.70 16.73
C LYS A 363 -14.39 10.36 18.13
N ARG A 364 -15.39 11.07 18.61
CA ARG A 364 -15.95 10.89 19.97
C ARG A 364 -16.89 9.69 20.10
N TYR A 365 -17.71 9.42 19.10
CA TYR A 365 -18.81 8.47 19.17
C TYR A 365 -18.71 7.32 18.17
N GLY A 366 -17.64 7.27 17.34
CA GLY A 366 -17.39 6.23 16.36
C GLY A 366 -17.80 6.62 14.93
N LYS A 367 -17.28 5.85 13.95
CA LYS A 367 -17.42 6.15 12.51
C LYS A 367 -18.88 6.29 12.04
N ASN A 368 -19.80 5.57 12.66
CA ASN A 368 -21.21 5.51 12.26
C ASN A 368 -22.12 6.45 13.09
N ALA A 369 -21.55 7.30 13.95
CA ALA A 369 -22.30 8.20 14.81
C ALA A 369 -23.12 9.24 14.02
N ILE A 370 -22.67 9.58 12.82
CA ILE A 370 -23.36 10.48 11.90
C ILE A 370 -23.21 9.96 10.48
N LEU A 371 -24.31 9.85 9.76
CA LEU A 371 -24.38 9.45 8.36
C LEU A 371 -25.06 10.57 7.57
N LYS A 372 -24.59 10.82 6.33
CA LYS A 372 -25.30 11.69 5.39
C LYS A 372 -26.34 10.87 4.64
N GLY A 373 -27.56 11.38 4.49
CA GLY A 373 -28.52 10.89 3.50
C GLY A 373 -28.03 11.32 2.10
N MET A 374 -27.74 10.36 1.23
CA MET A 374 -27.29 10.59 -0.15
C MET A 374 -28.30 10.07 -1.14
#